data_6cc51ac8faae2c543482d475ce06f431
#
_entry.id   6cc51ac8faae2c543482d475ce06f431
#
_cell.length_a   1.000
_cell.length_b   1.000
_cell.length_c   1.000
_cell.angle_alpha   90.00
_cell.angle_beta   90.00
_cell.angle_gamma   90.00
#
_symmetry.space_group_name_H-M   'P 1'
#
loop_
_entity.id
_entity.type
_entity.pdbx_description
1 polymer ?
#
loop_
_entity_poly.entity_id
_entity_poly.type
_entity_poly.pdbx_seq_one_letter_code
_entity_poly.pdbx_strand_id
1 'polypeptide(L)'
;DELSAKIVKTTEMLCTELKAIGLINLQYIIMNREIYVIEVNPRASRTVPYLSKVTGVPMCDLATKVSLGMKLTDLGYGTGLYPTSPYTAVKVPVFSFEKLTDVDTQLGPEMKSTGEVLGIGNNLEEALYKGLIASGSKMNKKGGVFITVRDGDKKEIGEIAKKFDKMGFPLYATTGTASVLAKLGLTVKIVDKIHESPVNTITLLESGKLAYIISTSAKGRNPARDSVKIRRKAALLGIPCLTAIDTANALADSLMSRYTPYNTEIVDINNLKKEKVKLPFTKMSACSNDYIYINCFENEVSSPEFLSIYLSDRHNGVGGDGVILICPSDVADAQMRMFNRDGSEGLM
;
A
#
# COMPACT_ATOMS: atom_id res chain seq x y z
N ASP A 1 -10.21 6.58 23.16
CA ASP A 1 -11.08 7.60 22.58
C ASP A 1 -12.51 7.15 22.80
N GLU A 2 -13.43 8.09 23.09
CA GLU A 2 -14.85 7.86 23.42
C GLU A 2 -15.56 7.04 22.30
N LEU A 3 -15.27 7.34 21.06
CA LEU A 3 -15.83 6.65 19.90
C LEU A 3 -15.42 5.18 19.84
N SER A 4 -14.15 4.90 20.10
CA SER A 4 -13.62 3.54 20.18
C SER A 4 -14.31 2.74 21.29
N ALA A 5 -14.53 3.35 22.45
CA ALA A 5 -15.26 2.73 23.56
C ALA A 5 -16.72 2.42 23.20
N LYS A 6 -17.39 3.33 22.48
CA LYS A 6 -18.75 3.09 21.96
C LYS A 6 -18.79 1.92 20.97
N ILE A 7 -17.81 1.82 20.05
CA ILE A 7 -17.71 0.71 19.10
C ILE A 7 -17.52 -0.62 19.83
N VAL A 8 -16.61 -0.68 20.79
CA VAL A 8 -16.35 -1.89 21.60
C VAL A 8 -17.64 -2.32 22.32
N LYS A 9 -18.28 -1.41 23.04
CA LYS A 9 -19.53 -1.70 23.76
C LYS A 9 -20.65 -2.20 22.84
N THR A 10 -20.83 -1.56 21.67
CA THR A 10 -21.82 -1.98 20.69
C THR A 10 -21.50 -3.38 20.14
N THR A 11 -20.24 -3.66 19.88
CA THR A 11 -19.77 -4.96 19.41
C THR A 11 -20.02 -6.04 20.44
N GLU A 12 -19.66 -5.80 21.71
CA GLU A 12 -19.89 -6.74 22.82
C GLU A 12 -21.36 -7.07 23.00
N MET A 13 -22.22 -6.05 22.98
CA MET A 13 -23.67 -6.23 23.10
C MET A 13 -24.22 -7.09 21.96
N LEU A 14 -23.86 -6.79 20.71
CA LEU A 14 -24.31 -7.55 19.54
C LEU A 14 -23.82 -9.00 19.57
N CYS A 15 -22.55 -9.21 19.92
CA CYS A 15 -21.98 -10.56 20.00
C CYS A 15 -22.66 -11.40 21.09
N THR A 16 -22.97 -10.79 22.23
CA THR A 16 -23.62 -11.47 23.36
C THR A 16 -25.05 -11.83 23.02
N GLU A 17 -25.84 -10.89 22.48
CA GLU A 17 -27.26 -11.13 22.12
C GLU A 17 -27.39 -12.16 20.99
N LEU A 18 -26.47 -12.15 20.03
CA LEU A 18 -26.43 -13.13 18.95
C LEU A 18 -25.83 -14.48 19.38
N LYS A 19 -25.34 -14.60 20.62
CA LYS A 19 -24.66 -15.80 21.14
C LYS A 19 -23.55 -16.28 20.18
N ALA A 20 -22.80 -15.33 19.62
CA ALA A 20 -21.80 -15.62 18.62
C ALA A 20 -20.62 -16.41 19.21
N ILE A 21 -20.31 -17.55 18.60
CA ILE A 21 -19.15 -18.39 18.94
C ILE A 21 -18.22 -18.44 17.73
N GLY A 22 -16.93 -18.20 17.94
CA GLY A 22 -15.93 -18.16 16.87
C GLY A 22 -15.79 -16.79 16.24
N LEU A 23 -15.77 -16.73 14.91
CA LEU A 23 -15.53 -15.49 14.16
C LEU A 23 -16.84 -14.76 13.84
N ILE A 24 -16.80 -13.44 14.04
CA ILE A 24 -17.86 -12.54 13.66
C ILE A 24 -17.23 -11.30 12.98
N ASN A 25 -17.89 -10.79 11.95
CA ASN A 25 -17.50 -9.56 11.27
C ASN A 25 -18.64 -8.55 11.35
N LEU A 26 -18.34 -7.37 11.87
CA LEU A 26 -19.30 -6.26 11.97
C LEU A 26 -18.80 -5.10 11.11
N GLN A 27 -19.72 -4.46 10.39
CA GLN A 27 -19.45 -3.27 9.62
C GLN A 27 -20.23 -2.09 10.17
N TYR A 28 -19.52 -0.99 10.39
CA TYR A 28 -20.05 0.23 10.95
C TYR A 28 -19.85 1.42 9.98
N ILE A 29 -20.80 2.34 10.00
CA ILE A 29 -20.61 3.72 9.50
C ILE A 29 -20.59 4.64 10.71
N ILE A 30 -19.65 5.59 10.68
CA ILE A 30 -19.58 6.67 11.65
C ILE A 30 -19.96 7.96 10.93
N MET A 31 -21.04 8.61 11.43
CA MET A 31 -21.48 9.89 10.90
C MET A 31 -21.87 10.79 12.07
N ASN A 32 -21.34 12.01 12.11
CA ASN A 32 -21.56 12.98 13.18
C ASN A 32 -21.31 12.40 14.59
N ARG A 33 -20.26 11.57 14.76
CA ARG A 33 -19.91 10.84 15.98
C ARG A 33 -20.93 9.79 16.44
N GLU A 34 -21.93 9.50 15.63
CA GLU A 34 -22.89 8.40 15.84
C GLU A 34 -22.47 7.16 15.06
N ILE A 35 -22.73 5.98 15.63
CA ILE A 35 -22.36 4.69 15.08
C ILE A 35 -23.59 4.03 14.50
N TYR A 36 -23.51 3.65 13.24
CA TYR A 36 -24.55 2.92 12.52
C TYR A 36 -24.03 1.53 12.16
N VAL A 37 -24.75 0.50 12.54
CA VAL A 37 -24.45 -0.89 12.15
C VAL A 37 -24.99 -1.12 10.75
N ILE A 38 -24.12 -1.46 9.79
CA ILE A 38 -24.53 -1.80 8.42
C ILE A 38 -24.94 -3.25 8.36
N GLU A 39 -24.04 -4.14 8.82
CA GLU A 39 -24.29 -5.58 8.81
C GLU A 39 -23.46 -6.30 9.87
N VAL A 40 -23.95 -7.46 10.25
CA VAL A 40 -23.31 -8.39 11.18
C VAL A 40 -23.23 -9.76 10.51
N ASN A 41 -22.03 -10.29 10.37
CA ASN A 41 -21.76 -11.57 9.73
C ASN A 41 -21.13 -12.54 10.74
N PRO A 42 -21.88 -13.44 11.40
CA PRO A 42 -21.35 -14.41 12.36
C PRO A 42 -20.70 -15.60 11.61
N ARG A 43 -19.64 -15.33 10.91
CA ARG A 43 -18.86 -16.28 10.11
C ARG A 43 -17.48 -15.74 9.82
N ALA A 44 -16.58 -16.61 9.37
CA ALA A 44 -15.31 -16.19 8.77
C ALA A 44 -15.53 -15.27 7.56
N SER A 45 -14.65 -14.33 7.38
CA SER A 45 -14.62 -13.42 6.23
C SER A 45 -13.27 -13.52 5.50
N ARG A 46 -13.19 -12.99 4.27
CA ARG A 46 -11.92 -12.90 3.55
C ARG A 46 -10.86 -12.06 4.28
N THR A 47 -11.29 -11.16 5.15
CA THR A 47 -10.41 -10.29 5.93
C THR A 47 -9.67 -11.06 7.05
N VAL A 48 -10.15 -12.24 7.44
CA VAL A 48 -9.54 -13.02 8.54
C VAL A 48 -8.06 -13.38 8.30
N PRO A 49 -7.65 -13.92 7.14
CA PRO A 49 -6.24 -14.17 6.86
C PRO A 49 -5.38 -12.90 6.89
N TYR A 50 -5.92 -11.78 6.39
CA TYR A 50 -5.28 -10.49 6.45
C TYR A 50 -5.07 -10.04 7.90
N LEU A 51 -6.13 -10.03 8.71
CA LEU A 51 -6.05 -9.61 10.12
C LEU A 51 -5.13 -10.53 10.93
N SER A 52 -5.17 -11.84 10.69
CA SER A 52 -4.25 -12.78 11.36
C SER A 52 -2.79 -12.42 11.12
N LYS A 53 -2.43 -12.06 9.89
CA LYS A 53 -1.07 -11.63 9.54
C LYS A 53 -0.71 -10.27 10.14
N VAL A 54 -1.64 -9.32 10.16
CA VAL A 54 -1.40 -7.95 10.65
C VAL A 54 -1.28 -7.89 12.17
N THR A 55 -2.06 -8.72 12.87
CA THR A 55 -2.10 -8.72 14.34
C THR A 55 -1.19 -9.79 14.97
N GLY A 56 -0.75 -10.77 14.18
CA GLY A 56 -0.05 -11.95 14.71
C GLY A 56 -0.96 -12.92 15.48
N VAL A 57 -2.29 -12.71 15.42
CA VAL A 57 -3.29 -13.55 16.09
C VAL A 57 -3.76 -14.67 15.15
N PRO A 58 -3.58 -15.96 15.45
CA PRO A 58 -4.01 -17.06 14.60
C PRO A 58 -5.54 -17.26 14.67
N MET A 59 -6.30 -16.34 14.06
CA MET A 59 -7.75 -16.23 14.23
C MET A 59 -8.51 -17.50 13.84
N CYS A 60 -8.09 -18.20 12.77
CA CYS A 60 -8.76 -19.44 12.35
C CYS A 60 -8.55 -20.59 13.35
N ASP A 61 -7.33 -20.72 13.87
CA ASP A 61 -7.01 -21.71 14.89
C ASP A 61 -7.78 -21.46 16.18
N LEU A 62 -7.79 -20.21 16.65
CA LEU A 62 -8.56 -19.81 17.82
C LEU A 62 -10.06 -20.03 17.64
N ALA A 63 -10.61 -19.67 16.49
CA ALA A 63 -12.04 -19.89 16.21
C ALA A 63 -12.40 -21.38 16.24
N THR A 64 -11.53 -22.23 15.70
CA THR A 64 -11.71 -23.69 15.74
C THR A 64 -11.72 -24.20 17.18
N LYS A 65 -10.72 -23.82 17.97
CA LYS A 65 -10.59 -24.23 19.38
C LYS A 65 -11.79 -23.75 20.22
N VAL A 66 -12.22 -22.52 20.02
CA VAL A 66 -13.40 -21.95 20.71
C VAL A 66 -14.69 -22.68 20.30
N SER A 67 -14.84 -23.02 19.03
CA SER A 67 -15.99 -23.81 18.54
C SER A 67 -16.01 -25.23 19.13
N LEU A 68 -14.86 -25.76 19.53
CA LEU A 68 -14.73 -27.03 20.24
C LEU A 68 -14.89 -26.90 21.77
N GLY A 69 -15.24 -25.72 22.27
CA GLY A 69 -15.57 -25.46 23.69
C GLY A 69 -14.40 -24.92 24.53
N MET A 70 -13.24 -24.64 23.97
CA MET A 70 -12.13 -24.00 24.70
C MET A 70 -12.45 -22.49 24.92
N LYS A 71 -12.01 -21.95 26.04
CA LYS A 71 -12.14 -20.53 26.34
C LYS A 71 -10.93 -19.76 25.84
N LEU A 72 -11.10 -18.53 25.36
CA LEU A 72 -10.00 -17.67 24.91
C LEU A 72 -8.99 -17.42 26.04
N THR A 73 -9.44 -17.32 27.29
CA THR A 73 -8.56 -17.17 28.46
C THR A 73 -7.59 -18.35 28.63
N ASP A 74 -8.07 -19.57 28.37
CA ASP A 74 -7.23 -20.79 28.46
C ASP A 74 -6.21 -20.87 27.32
N LEU A 75 -6.45 -20.12 26.25
CA LEU A 75 -5.58 -19.97 25.09
C LEU A 75 -4.64 -18.77 25.18
N GLY A 76 -4.62 -18.07 26.32
CA GLY A 76 -3.77 -16.90 26.55
C GLY A 76 -4.31 -15.58 25.97
N TYR A 77 -5.58 -15.53 25.58
CA TYR A 77 -6.26 -14.33 25.06
C TYR A 77 -7.29 -13.82 26.05
N GLY A 78 -7.35 -12.50 26.19
CA GLY A 78 -8.33 -11.82 27.04
C GLY A 78 -9.57 -11.36 26.29
N THR A 79 -10.26 -10.37 26.89
CA THR A 79 -11.40 -9.65 26.32
C THR A 79 -10.99 -8.26 25.88
N GLY A 80 -11.83 -7.60 25.05
CA GLY A 80 -11.60 -6.25 24.57
C GLY A 80 -10.80 -6.19 23.28
N LEU A 81 -10.19 -5.03 23.03
CA LEU A 81 -9.39 -4.81 21.82
C LEU A 81 -8.00 -5.46 21.96
N TYR A 82 -7.59 -6.19 20.93
CA TYR A 82 -6.22 -6.66 20.84
C TYR A 82 -5.27 -5.48 20.57
N PRO A 83 -4.03 -5.51 21.10
CA PRO A 83 -3.07 -4.43 20.90
C PRO A 83 -2.83 -4.13 19.42
N THR A 84 -2.66 -2.85 19.11
CA THR A 84 -2.40 -2.38 17.74
C THR A 84 -1.04 -2.88 17.27
N SER A 85 -0.95 -3.33 16.02
CA SER A 85 0.32 -3.68 15.39
C SER A 85 1.27 -2.47 15.39
N PRO A 86 2.58 -2.67 15.59
CA PRO A 86 3.56 -1.60 15.49
C PRO A 86 3.80 -1.11 14.06
N TYR A 87 3.25 -1.83 13.08
CA TYR A 87 3.35 -1.52 11.66
C TYR A 87 2.04 -0.98 11.10
N THR A 88 2.15 -0.13 10.08
CA THR A 88 1.01 0.25 9.25
C THR A 88 0.75 -0.86 8.22
N ALA A 89 -0.50 -1.26 8.09
CA ALA A 89 -0.92 -2.27 7.13
C ALA A 89 -2.01 -1.73 6.20
N VAL A 90 -1.86 -2.02 4.91
CA VAL A 90 -2.81 -1.63 3.85
C VAL A 90 -3.28 -2.89 3.14
N LYS A 91 -4.60 -3.03 3.03
CA LYS A 91 -5.23 -4.06 2.22
C LYS A 91 -5.55 -3.48 0.84
N VAL A 92 -4.95 -4.06 -0.21
CA VAL A 92 -5.19 -3.63 -1.59
C VAL A 92 -5.98 -4.73 -2.32
N PRO A 93 -7.15 -4.41 -2.89
CA PRO A 93 -7.90 -5.38 -3.67
C PRO A 93 -7.22 -5.68 -5.00
N VAL A 94 -7.31 -6.92 -5.46
CA VAL A 94 -6.85 -7.37 -6.76
C VAL A 94 -8.06 -7.62 -7.67
N PHE A 95 -7.99 -7.15 -8.90
CA PHE A 95 -9.02 -7.31 -9.92
C PHE A 95 -8.45 -8.05 -11.13
N SER A 96 -9.22 -8.95 -11.72
CA SER A 96 -8.84 -9.70 -12.93
C SER A 96 -9.48 -9.14 -14.19
N PHE A 97 -9.76 -7.85 -14.25
CA PHE A 97 -10.41 -7.21 -15.40
C PHE A 97 -9.61 -7.34 -16.71
N GLU A 98 -8.28 -7.40 -16.60
CA GLU A 98 -7.39 -7.61 -17.76
C GLU A 98 -7.62 -8.96 -18.45
N LYS A 99 -8.07 -9.96 -17.69
CA LYS A 99 -8.34 -11.33 -18.20
C LYS A 99 -9.79 -11.53 -18.63
N LEU A 100 -10.68 -10.63 -18.30
CA LEU A 100 -12.12 -10.73 -18.50
C LEU A 100 -12.59 -9.56 -19.38
N THR A 101 -12.51 -9.72 -20.69
CA THR A 101 -12.69 -8.65 -21.69
C THR A 101 -14.09 -8.04 -21.72
N ASP A 102 -15.13 -8.79 -21.31
CA ASP A 102 -16.53 -8.35 -21.40
C ASP A 102 -17.18 -7.99 -20.06
N VAL A 103 -16.41 -7.97 -18.99
CA VAL A 103 -16.94 -7.65 -17.65
C VAL A 103 -17.03 -6.15 -17.46
N ASP A 104 -18.13 -5.70 -16.83
CA ASP A 104 -18.29 -4.34 -16.36
C ASP A 104 -17.26 -4.01 -15.27
N THR A 105 -16.31 -3.15 -15.59
CA THR A 105 -15.23 -2.71 -14.69
C THR A 105 -15.69 -1.65 -13.68
N GLN A 106 -16.95 -1.21 -13.75
CA GLN A 106 -17.48 -0.23 -12.80
C GLN A 106 -17.66 -0.89 -11.43
N LEU A 107 -17.06 -0.28 -10.41
CA LEU A 107 -17.27 -0.70 -9.03
C LEU A 107 -18.68 -0.30 -8.56
N GLY A 108 -19.30 -1.17 -7.81
CA GLY A 108 -20.64 -1.03 -7.24
C GLY A 108 -20.69 -1.68 -5.87
N PRO A 109 -21.91 -1.90 -5.33
CA PRO A 109 -22.07 -2.57 -4.04
C PRO A 109 -21.63 -4.05 -4.08
N GLU A 110 -21.62 -4.65 -5.28
CA GLU A 110 -21.17 -6.04 -5.43
C GLU A 110 -19.65 -6.12 -5.35
N MET A 111 -19.14 -7.16 -4.73
CA MET A 111 -17.72 -7.45 -4.68
C MET A 111 -17.22 -7.96 -6.05
N LYS A 112 -16.34 -7.21 -6.69
CA LYS A 112 -15.72 -7.56 -7.99
C LYS A 112 -14.23 -7.94 -7.88
N SER A 113 -13.65 -7.79 -6.69
CA SER A 113 -12.27 -8.21 -6.46
C SER A 113 -12.14 -9.73 -6.49
N THR A 114 -11.07 -10.21 -7.13
CA THR A 114 -10.73 -11.65 -7.23
C THR A 114 -9.75 -12.10 -6.16
N GLY A 115 -9.12 -11.15 -5.49
CA GLY A 115 -8.19 -11.37 -4.40
C GLY A 115 -7.91 -10.09 -3.63
N GLU A 116 -7.04 -10.21 -2.65
CA GLU A 116 -6.52 -9.08 -1.87
C GLU A 116 -5.08 -9.35 -1.47
N VAL A 117 -4.29 -8.31 -1.37
CA VAL A 117 -2.89 -8.37 -0.95
C VAL A 117 -2.63 -7.46 0.24
N LEU A 118 -1.64 -7.83 1.03
CA LEU A 118 -1.17 -7.09 2.19
C LEU A 118 0.06 -6.26 1.81
N GLY A 119 -0.03 -4.94 2.03
CA GLY A 119 1.14 -4.09 2.17
C GLY A 119 1.37 -3.80 3.64
N ILE A 120 2.59 -3.96 4.13
CA ILE A 120 2.96 -3.70 5.53
C ILE A 120 4.29 -2.95 5.59
N GLY A 121 4.36 -1.93 6.43
CA GLY A 121 5.53 -1.07 6.54
C GLY A 121 5.50 -0.18 7.78
N ASN A 122 6.53 0.65 7.94
CA ASN A 122 6.64 1.57 9.08
C ASN A 122 5.65 2.73 9.03
N ASN A 123 5.22 3.09 7.83
CA ASN A 123 4.27 4.18 7.58
C ASN A 123 3.33 3.83 6.43
N LEU A 124 2.36 4.71 6.19
CA LEU A 124 1.35 4.51 5.17
C LEU A 124 1.94 4.43 3.75
N GLU A 125 2.89 5.30 3.44
CA GLU A 125 3.50 5.38 2.11
C GLU A 125 4.23 4.09 1.76
N GLU A 126 5.01 3.54 2.69
CA GLU A 126 5.70 2.26 2.51
C GLU A 126 4.71 1.10 2.37
N ALA A 127 3.75 1.00 3.27
CA ALA A 127 2.75 -0.05 3.24
C ALA A 127 1.92 -0.01 1.95
N LEU A 128 1.52 1.19 1.49
CA LEU A 128 0.79 1.38 0.25
C LEU A 128 1.65 1.03 -0.96
N TYR A 129 2.90 1.47 -1.00
CA TYR A 129 3.85 1.13 -2.06
C TYR A 129 3.97 -0.39 -2.22
N LYS A 130 4.21 -1.11 -1.13
CA LYS A 130 4.29 -2.58 -1.14
C LYS A 130 2.99 -3.23 -1.59
N GLY A 131 1.85 -2.74 -1.08
CA GLY A 131 0.53 -3.26 -1.45
C GLY A 131 0.19 -3.05 -2.92
N LEU A 132 0.53 -1.88 -3.49
CA LEU A 132 0.33 -1.61 -4.91
C LEU A 132 1.19 -2.52 -5.79
N ILE A 133 2.48 -2.70 -5.48
CA ILE A 133 3.33 -3.63 -6.22
C ILE A 133 2.81 -5.06 -6.12
N ALA A 134 2.45 -5.52 -4.92
CA ALA A 134 1.92 -6.86 -4.71
C ALA A 134 0.57 -7.10 -5.44
N SER A 135 -0.23 -6.04 -5.67
CA SER A 135 -1.45 -6.12 -6.47
C SER A 135 -1.20 -6.17 -7.99
N GLY A 136 0.06 -6.10 -8.43
CA GLY A 136 0.43 -6.04 -9.84
C GLY A 136 0.43 -4.63 -10.44
N SER A 137 0.23 -3.60 -9.62
CA SER A 137 0.25 -2.21 -10.10
C SER A 137 1.65 -1.80 -10.53
N LYS A 138 1.76 -1.31 -11.76
CA LYS A 138 3.02 -0.77 -12.28
C LYS A 138 3.24 0.63 -11.71
N MET A 139 4.28 0.80 -10.90
CA MET A 139 4.69 2.11 -10.36
C MET A 139 5.53 2.88 -11.40
N ASN A 140 4.89 3.26 -12.50
CA ASN A 140 5.56 3.94 -13.61
C ASN A 140 5.95 5.37 -13.18
N LYS A 141 7.23 5.70 -13.30
CA LYS A 141 7.76 7.05 -13.03
C LYS A 141 7.86 7.92 -14.29
N LYS A 142 7.45 7.41 -15.45
CA LYS A 142 7.46 8.10 -16.75
C LYS A 142 6.16 7.86 -17.49
N GLY A 143 5.74 8.83 -18.28
CA GLY A 143 4.50 8.80 -19.06
C GLY A 143 3.55 9.90 -18.62
N GLY A 144 2.42 10.07 -19.31
CA GLY A 144 1.44 11.11 -19.02
C GLY A 144 0.38 10.69 -18.02
N VAL A 145 -0.28 11.64 -17.40
CA VAL A 145 -1.46 11.44 -16.55
C VAL A 145 -2.68 12.06 -17.21
N PHE A 146 -3.67 11.26 -17.53
CA PHE A 146 -4.94 11.75 -18.05
C PHE A 146 -5.96 11.93 -16.93
N ILE A 147 -6.51 13.13 -16.83
CA ILE A 147 -7.40 13.55 -15.74
C ILE A 147 -8.76 13.97 -16.30
N THR A 148 -9.82 13.28 -15.90
CA THR A 148 -11.20 13.62 -16.21
C THR A 148 -12.09 13.38 -15.00
N VAL A 149 -12.53 14.44 -14.35
CA VAL A 149 -13.25 14.34 -13.07
C VAL A 149 -14.60 15.05 -13.14
N ARG A 150 -15.55 14.57 -12.36
CA ARG A 150 -16.85 15.23 -12.16
C ARG A 150 -16.68 16.58 -11.48
N ASP A 151 -17.67 17.46 -11.60
CA ASP A 151 -17.59 18.84 -11.09
C ASP A 151 -17.33 18.92 -9.59
N GLY A 152 -17.90 18.02 -8.80
CA GLY A 152 -17.69 17.97 -7.34
C GLY A 152 -16.24 17.69 -6.92
N ASP A 153 -15.48 17.01 -7.76
CA ASP A 153 -14.09 16.61 -7.46
C ASP A 153 -13.05 17.61 -8.01
N LYS A 154 -13.49 18.62 -8.77
CA LYS A 154 -12.59 19.60 -9.41
C LYS A 154 -11.79 20.43 -8.43
N LYS A 155 -12.32 20.65 -7.23
CA LYS A 155 -11.62 21.42 -6.19
C LYS A 155 -10.41 20.66 -5.65
N GLU A 156 -10.55 19.34 -5.44
CA GLU A 156 -9.53 18.51 -4.82
C GLU A 156 -8.47 18.01 -5.81
N ILE A 157 -8.87 17.80 -7.08
CA ILE A 157 -7.95 17.27 -8.11
C ILE A 157 -6.76 18.20 -8.38
N GLY A 158 -6.89 19.50 -8.10
CA GLY A 158 -5.84 20.48 -8.30
C GLY A 158 -4.55 20.17 -7.55
N GLU A 159 -4.67 19.81 -6.28
CA GLU A 159 -3.50 19.48 -5.45
C GLU A 159 -2.83 18.16 -5.91
N ILE A 160 -3.62 17.19 -6.34
CA ILE A 160 -3.11 15.94 -6.89
C ILE A 160 -2.38 16.18 -8.22
N ALA A 161 -2.96 17.00 -9.10
CA ALA A 161 -2.34 17.36 -10.37
C ALA A 161 -1.00 18.08 -10.16
N LYS A 162 -0.90 18.99 -9.16
CA LYS A 162 0.37 19.63 -8.79
C LYS A 162 1.45 18.60 -8.36
N LYS A 163 1.06 17.55 -7.64
CA LYS A 163 2.00 16.48 -7.27
C LYS A 163 2.55 15.78 -8.51
N PHE A 164 1.71 15.42 -9.47
CA PHE A 164 2.14 14.80 -10.73
C PHE A 164 2.99 15.75 -11.58
N ASP A 165 2.61 17.01 -11.69
CA ASP A 165 3.39 18.04 -12.41
C ASP A 165 4.79 18.21 -11.79
N LYS A 166 4.87 18.31 -10.45
CA LYS A 166 6.14 18.39 -9.71
C LYS A 166 7.04 17.17 -9.95
N MET A 167 6.49 16.00 -10.19
CA MET A 167 7.23 14.78 -10.56
C MET A 167 7.61 14.75 -12.05
N GLY A 168 7.20 15.75 -12.86
CA GLY A 168 7.50 15.85 -14.28
C GLY A 168 6.57 15.04 -15.20
N PHE A 169 5.39 14.62 -14.72
CA PHE A 169 4.40 13.95 -15.56
C PHE A 169 3.67 14.93 -16.46
N PRO A 170 3.68 14.75 -17.80
CA PRO A 170 2.81 15.50 -18.69
C PRO A 170 1.33 15.31 -18.32
N LEU A 171 0.60 16.42 -18.14
CA LEU A 171 -0.81 16.38 -17.79
C LEU A 171 -1.69 16.50 -19.03
N TYR A 172 -2.69 15.65 -19.11
CA TYR A 172 -3.74 15.64 -20.12
C TYR A 172 -5.10 15.73 -19.41
N ALA A 173 -6.04 16.50 -19.91
CA ALA A 173 -7.36 16.58 -19.33
C ALA A 173 -8.44 16.95 -20.34
N THR A 174 -9.70 16.53 -20.04
CA THR A 174 -10.87 17.04 -20.78
C THR A 174 -11.06 18.53 -20.49
N THR A 175 -11.65 19.26 -21.45
CA THR A 175 -11.79 20.73 -21.45
C THR A 175 -12.21 21.30 -20.09
N GLY A 176 -13.26 20.76 -19.47
CA GLY A 176 -13.75 21.27 -18.18
C GLY A 176 -12.79 21.05 -17.01
N THR A 177 -12.01 19.97 -17.03
CA THR A 177 -10.97 19.69 -16.02
C THR A 177 -9.73 20.54 -16.32
N ALA A 178 -9.29 20.61 -17.59
CA ALA A 178 -8.15 21.39 -18.01
C ALA A 178 -8.29 22.87 -17.65
N SER A 179 -9.48 23.45 -17.83
CA SER A 179 -9.78 24.86 -17.46
C SER A 179 -9.55 25.11 -15.96
N VAL A 180 -9.87 24.16 -15.08
CA VAL A 180 -9.62 24.28 -13.63
C VAL A 180 -8.13 24.18 -13.32
N LEU A 181 -7.44 23.22 -13.91
CA LEU A 181 -6.01 23.00 -13.69
C LEU A 181 -5.16 24.17 -14.22
N ALA A 182 -5.53 24.73 -15.38
CA ALA A 182 -4.86 25.90 -15.95
C ALA A 182 -4.97 27.14 -15.05
N LYS A 183 -6.11 27.36 -14.38
CA LYS A 183 -6.28 28.45 -13.39
C LYS A 183 -5.34 28.29 -12.17
N LEU A 184 -4.84 27.11 -11.92
CA LEU A 184 -3.85 26.81 -10.86
C LEU A 184 -2.40 26.93 -11.36
N GLY A 185 -2.18 27.40 -12.59
CA GLY A 185 -0.87 27.59 -13.20
C GLY A 185 -0.25 26.33 -13.79
N LEU A 186 -1.03 25.24 -13.93
CA LEU A 186 -0.53 23.98 -14.47
C LEU A 186 -0.60 23.96 -16.01
N THR A 187 0.44 23.42 -16.65
CA THR A 187 0.46 23.19 -18.10
C THR A 187 -0.27 21.89 -18.42
N VAL A 188 -1.41 21.99 -19.08
CA VAL A 188 -2.29 20.85 -19.37
C VAL A 188 -2.60 20.76 -20.86
N LYS A 189 -2.43 19.60 -21.46
CA LYS A 189 -2.86 19.31 -22.83
C LYS A 189 -4.34 18.94 -22.83
N ILE A 190 -5.14 19.72 -23.56
CA ILE A 190 -6.58 19.46 -23.69
C ILE A 190 -6.81 18.25 -24.60
N VAL A 191 -7.72 17.40 -24.20
CA VAL A 191 -8.15 16.22 -24.94
C VAL A 191 -9.66 16.21 -25.07
N ASP A 192 -10.14 16.05 -26.29
CA ASP A 192 -11.56 16.01 -26.59
C ASP A 192 -12.23 14.74 -26.01
N LYS A 193 -13.50 14.86 -25.67
CA LYS A 193 -14.31 13.71 -25.29
C LYS A 193 -14.55 12.78 -26.49
N ILE A 194 -14.97 11.55 -26.21
CA ILE A 194 -15.11 10.49 -27.22
C ILE A 194 -15.97 10.91 -28.42
N HIS A 195 -16.99 11.74 -28.21
CA HIS A 195 -17.95 12.15 -29.25
C HIS A 195 -17.64 13.53 -29.87
N GLU A 196 -16.61 14.22 -29.41
CA GLU A 196 -16.33 15.60 -29.84
C GLU A 196 -15.38 15.67 -31.05
N SER A 197 -14.47 14.68 -31.19
CA SER A 197 -13.46 14.64 -32.24
C SER A 197 -13.00 13.23 -32.59
N PRO A 198 -12.52 12.98 -33.82
CA PRO A 198 -11.83 11.73 -34.16
C PRO A 198 -10.55 11.50 -33.34
N VAL A 199 -9.83 12.59 -33.00
CA VAL A 199 -8.67 12.54 -32.08
C VAL A 199 -9.15 12.90 -30.69
N ASN A 200 -9.45 11.91 -29.91
CA ASN A 200 -10.13 12.06 -28.63
C ASN A 200 -9.46 11.25 -27.50
N THR A 201 -10.14 11.13 -26.40
CA THR A 201 -9.66 10.38 -25.22
C THR A 201 -9.24 8.94 -25.57
N ILE A 202 -9.95 8.24 -26.44
CA ILE A 202 -9.62 6.84 -26.81
C ILE A 202 -8.31 6.78 -27.59
N THR A 203 -8.09 7.67 -28.55
CA THR A 203 -6.83 7.75 -29.29
C THR A 203 -5.65 8.08 -28.40
N LEU A 204 -5.85 8.92 -27.37
CA LEU A 204 -4.82 9.18 -26.36
C LEU A 204 -4.49 7.91 -25.55
N LEU A 205 -5.49 7.14 -25.12
CA LEU A 205 -5.28 5.88 -24.41
C LEU A 205 -4.45 4.88 -25.26
N GLU A 206 -4.78 4.77 -26.54
CA GLU A 206 -4.11 3.87 -27.49
C GLU A 206 -2.70 4.32 -27.88
N SER A 207 -2.35 5.57 -27.64
CA SER A 207 -1.05 6.14 -28.03
C SER A 207 0.16 5.59 -27.24
N GLY A 208 -0.05 4.82 -26.17
CA GLY A 208 1.01 4.36 -25.29
C GLY A 208 1.70 5.44 -24.46
N LYS A 209 1.21 6.67 -24.49
CA LYS A 209 1.83 7.84 -23.80
C LYS A 209 1.44 7.94 -22.33
N LEU A 210 0.40 7.24 -21.89
CA LEU A 210 -0.15 7.38 -20.55
C LEU A 210 0.45 6.37 -19.58
N ALA A 211 0.80 6.86 -18.39
CA ALA A 211 1.16 6.05 -17.23
C ALA A 211 -0.04 5.80 -16.32
N TYR A 212 -0.91 6.80 -16.15
CA TYR A 212 -2.06 6.76 -15.25
C TYR A 212 -3.27 7.49 -15.83
N ILE A 213 -4.44 7.05 -15.36
CA ILE A 213 -5.71 7.70 -15.65
C ILE A 213 -6.40 7.99 -14.32
N ILE A 214 -6.88 9.21 -14.12
CA ILE A 214 -7.75 9.59 -13.01
C ILE A 214 -9.11 9.94 -13.61
N SER A 215 -10.10 9.08 -13.41
CA SER A 215 -11.42 9.20 -14.01
C SER A 215 -12.52 9.00 -12.97
N THR A 216 -13.01 10.09 -12.39
CA THR A 216 -14.18 10.03 -11.51
C THR A 216 -15.46 10.22 -12.33
N SER A 217 -16.52 9.50 -11.97
CA SER A 217 -17.80 9.56 -12.67
C SER A 217 -18.92 10.13 -11.80
N ALA A 218 -19.90 10.77 -12.42
CA ALA A 218 -21.14 11.11 -11.75
C ALA A 218 -21.88 9.84 -11.28
N LYS A 219 -22.72 9.99 -10.24
CA LYS A 219 -23.52 8.90 -9.71
C LYS A 219 -24.41 8.24 -10.80
N GLY A 220 -24.56 6.93 -10.72
CA GLY A 220 -25.45 6.10 -11.56
C GLY A 220 -24.72 5.25 -12.60
N ARG A 221 -25.32 4.12 -12.95
CA ARG A 221 -24.83 3.12 -13.90
C ARG A 221 -25.40 3.40 -15.29
N ASN A 222 -24.65 4.07 -16.15
CA ASN A 222 -24.99 4.21 -17.57
C ASN A 222 -23.80 3.70 -18.41
N PRO A 223 -23.89 2.55 -19.07
CA PRO A 223 -22.82 1.98 -19.89
C PRO A 223 -22.38 2.86 -21.06
N ALA A 224 -23.24 3.74 -21.52
CA ALA A 224 -22.95 4.65 -22.64
C ALA A 224 -22.02 5.82 -22.24
N ARG A 225 -21.77 6.04 -20.94
CA ARG A 225 -20.92 7.16 -20.49
C ARG A 225 -19.47 6.96 -20.89
N ASP A 226 -18.82 8.06 -21.24
CA ASP A 226 -17.41 8.10 -21.59
C ASP A 226 -16.52 7.49 -20.50
N SER A 227 -16.84 7.74 -19.22
CA SER A 227 -16.08 7.18 -18.09
C SER A 227 -16.08 5.64 -18.04
N VAL A 228 -17.14 4.98 -18.49
CA VAL A 228 -17.21 3.52 -18.58
C VAL A 228 -16.33 3.02 -19.71
N LYS A 229 -16.42 3.68 -20.89
CA LYS A 229 -15.60 3.34 -22.05
C LYS A 229 -14.11 3.54 -21.77
N ILE A 230 -13.75 4.66 -21.10
CA ILE A 230 -12.37 4.95 -20.68
C ILE A 230 -11.85 3.85 -19.76
N ARG A 231 -12.59 3.48 -18.71
CA ARG A 231 -12.15 2.43 -17.76
C ARG A 231 -11.99 1.07 -18.42
N ARG A 232 -12.96 0.67 -19.27
CA ARG A 232 -12.86 -0.59 -20.01
C ARG A 232 -11.62 -0.60 -20.92
N LYS A 233 -11.38 0.49 -21.65
CA LYS A 233 -10.21 0.61 -22.52
C LYS A 233 -8.90 0.64 -21.72
N ALA A 234 -8.87 1.35 -20.59
CA ALA A 234 -7.73 1.38 -19.69
C ALA A 234 -7.36 -0.02 -19.16
N ALA A 235 -8.37 -0.81 -18.74
CA ALA A 235 -8.17 -2.18 -18.30
C ALA A 235 -7.58 -3.07 -19.40
N LEU A 236 -8.11 -2.98 -20.61
CA LEU A 236 -7.60 -3.73 -21.77
C LEU A 236 -6.15 -3.37 -22.12
N LEU A 237 -5.74 -2.12 -21.90
CA LEU A 237 -4.39 -1.64 -22.18
C LEU A 237 -3.44 -1.78 -20.98
N GLY A 238 -3.91 -2.29 -19.85
CA GLY A 238 -3.12 -2.42 -18.61
C GLY A 238 -2.69 -1.07 -18.04
N ILE A 239 -3.46 0.01 -18.27
CA ILE A 239 -3.19 1.36 -17.74
C ILE A 239 -3.96 1.51 -16.42
N PRO A 240 -3.28 1.76 -15.29
CA PRO A 240 -3.95 2.00 -14.00
C PRO A 240 -4.95 3.15 -14.09
N CYS A 241 -6.21 2.85 -13.76
CA CYS A 241 -7.31 3.82 -13.79
C CYS A 241 -7.90 4.02 -12.39
N LEU A 242 -7.66 5.19 -11.83
CA LEU A 242 -8.08 5.58 -10.49
C LEU A 242 -9.45 6.25 -10.57
N THR A 243 -10.40 5.75 -9.80
CA THR A 243 -11.81 6.17 -9.86
C THR A 243 -12.24 7.00 -8.67
N ALA A 244 -11.36 7.18 -7.69
CA ALA A 244 -11.57 7.99 -6.49
C ALA A 244 -10.41 8.96 -6.27
N ILE A 245 -10.72 10.14 -5.77
CA ILE A 245 -9.75 11.21 -5.50
C ILE A 245 -8.75 10.77 -4.42
N ASP A 246 -9.22 10.16 -3.33
CA ASP A 246 -8.36 9.68 -2.24
C ASP A 246 -7.33 8.65 -2.73
N THR A 247 -7.76 7.72 -3.60
CA THR A 247 -6.87 6.72 -4.19
C THR A 247 -5.83 7.37 -5.11
N ALA A 248 -6.24 8.38 -5.88
CA ALA A 248 -5.33 9.12 -6.75
C ALA A 248 -4.31 9.93 -5.94
N ASN A 249 -4.74 10.53 -4.83
CA ASN A 249 -3.85 11.22 -3.91
C ASN A 249 -2.84 10.28 -3.26
N ALA A 250 -3.30 9.16 -2.73
CA ALA A 250 -2.46 8.15 -2.11
C ALA A 250 -1.42 7.56 -3.11
N LEU A 251 -1.81 7.33 -4.37
CA LEU A 251 -0.87 6.93 -5.41
C LEU A 251 0.17 8.03 -5.68
N ALA A 252 -0.24 9.30 -5.79
CA ALA A 252 0.69 10.41 -6.01
C ALA A 252 1.69 10.53 -4.86
N ASP A 253 1.25 10.39 -3.60
CA ASP A 253 2.11 10.41 -2.42
C ASP A 253 3.08 9.21 -2.42
N SER A 254 2.60 8.02 -2.78
CA SER A 254 3.44 6.84 -2.93
C SER A 254 4.50 6.99 -4.02
N LEU A 255 4.16 7.62 -5.17
CA LEU A 255 5.10 7.89 -6.26
C LEU A 255 6.15 8.95 -5.89
N MET A 256 5.75 9.97 -5.11
CA MET A 256 6.64 10.99 -4.56
C MET A 256 7.53 10.45 -3.45
N SER A 257 7.14 9.37 -2.82
CA SER A 257 7.92 8.73 -1.78
C SER A 257 9.25 8.21 -2.33
N ARG A 258 10.22 8.05 -1.44
CA ARG A 258 11.56 7.53 -1.78
C ARG A 258 11.58 6.01 -1.92
N TYR A 259 10.44 5.34 -1.69
CA TYR A 259 10.40 3.89 -1.65
C TYR A 259 10.64 3.26 -3.02
N THR A 260 11.47 2.24 -2.99
CA THR A 260 11.84 1.38 -4.12
C THR A 260 11.87 -0.06 -3.60
N PRO A 261 11.93 -1.08 -4.47
CA PRO A 261 12.09 -2.46 -4.02
C PRO A 261 13.34 -2.70 -3.14
N TYR A 262 14.32 -1.82 -3.22
CA TYR A 262 15.62 -1.97 -2.55
C TYR A 262 15.73 -1.25 -1.20
N ASN A 263 14.82 -0.35 -0.87
CA ASN A 263 14.88 0.43 0.38
C ASN A 263 13.60 0.33 1.22
N THR A 264 12.74 -0.64 0.93
CA THR A 264 11.61 -0.98 1.79
C THR A 264 12.05 -1.98 2.85
N GLU A 265 11.56 -1.83 4.09
CA GLU A 265 11.83 -2.76 5.17
C GLU A 265 11.16 -4.12 4.91
N ILE A 266 11.88 -5.20 5.14
CA ILE A 266 11.29 -6.55 5.19
C ILE A 266 10.70 -6.73 6.58
N VAL A 267 9.39 -6.98 6.65
CA VAL A 267 8.68 -7.21 7.90
C VAL A 267 8.43 -8.70 8.08
N ASP A 268 8.95 -9.27 9.18
CA ASP A 268 8.59 -10.62 9.58
C ASP A 268 7.18 -10.64 10.15
N ILE A 269 6.24 -11.16 9.36
CA ILE A 269 4.82 -11.24 9.75
C ILE A 269 4.55 -12.29 10.84
N ASN A 270 5.48 -13.19 11.12
CA ASN A 270 5.38 -14.14 12.21
C ASN A 270 5.91 -13.58 13.53
N ASN A 271 6.73 -12.52 13.45
CA ASN A 271 7.26 -11.82 14.61
C ASN A 271 7.11 -10.30 14.43
N LEU A 272 5.93 -9.78 14.70
CA LEU A 272 5.59 -8.35 14.54
C LEU A 272 6.12 -7.46 15.67
N LYS A 273 6.87 -7.99 16.63
CA LYS A 273 7.48 -7.18 17.67
C LYS A 273 8.61 -6.35 17.06
N LYS A 274 8.49 -5.03 17.14
CA LYS A 274 9.62 -4.12 16.85
C LYS A 274 10.58 -4.16 18.04
N GLU A 275 11.44 -5.13 18.09
CA GLU A 275 12.60 -5.06 18.95
C GLU A 275 13.58 -4.05 18.34
N LYS A 276 13.81 -2.93 19.02
CA LYS A 276 14.90 -2.04 18.65
C LYS A 276 16.19 -2.74 19.05
N VAL A 277 16.79 -3.41 18.10
CA VAL A 277 18.14 -3.96 18.27
C VAL A 277 19.10 -2.76 18.26
N LYS A 278 19.82 -2.56 19.34
CA LYS A 278 20.96 -1.64 19.35
C LYS A 278 22.14 -2.39 18.78
N LEU A 279 22.55 -2.01 17.59
CA LEU A 279 23.70 -2.60 16.91
C LEU A 279 24.88 -1.62 17.02
N PRO A 280 25.87 -1.88 17.90
CA PRO A 280 27.07 -1.08 17.98
C PRO A 280 27.87 -1.20 16.69
N PHE A 281 28.39 -0.09 16.19
CA PHE A 281 29.24 -0.09 15.01
C PHE A 281 30.40 0.92 15.17
N THR A 282 31.44 0.72 14.39
CA THR A 282 32.53 1.68 14.24
C THR A 282 32.60 2.09 12.76
N LYS A 283 32.55 3.38 12.48
CA LYS A 283 32.78 3.88 11.12
C LYS A 283 34.25 4.23 10.96
N MET A 284 34.90 3.67 9.94
CA MET A 284 36.29 3.95 9.62
C MET A 284 36.44 4.36 8.15
N SER A 285 37.36 5.30 7.90
CA SER A 285 37.67 5.78 6.56
C SER A 285 39.16 5.57 6.29
N ALA A 286 39.48 4.94 5.14
CA ALA A 286 40.82 4.74 4.69
C ALA A 286 40.87 4.73 3.14
N CYS A 287 41.90 5.35 2.54
CA CYS A 287 42.10 5.38 1.09
C CYS A 287 40.85 5.85 0.30
N SER A 288 40.16 6.87 0.81
CA SER A 288 38.94 7.44 0.24
C SER A 288 37.72 6.54 0.29
N ASN A 289 37.79 5.37 0.94
CA ASN A 289 36.61 4.52 1.24
C ASN A 289 36.23 4.66 2.69
N ASP A 290 34.91 4.65 2.96
CA ASP A 290 34.37 4.66 4.31
C ASP A 290 33.42 3.46 4.52
N TYR A 291 33.78 2.62 5.49
CA TYR A 291 33.03 1.41 5.83
C TYR A 291 32.51 1.46 7.27
N ILE A 292 31.39 0.77 7.47
CA ILE A 292 30.75 0.59 8.75
C ILE A 292 31.11 -0.82 9.25
N TYR A 293 31.86 -0.90 10.36
CA TYR A 293 32.33 -2.15 10.93
C TYR A 293 31.42 -2.59 12.08
N ILE A 294 31.01 -3.86 12.04
CA ILE A 294 30.15 -4.48 13.06
C ILE A 294 30.86 -5.69 13.63
N ASN A 295 30.95 -5.74 14.96
CA ASN A 295 31.50 -6.88 15.70
C ASN A 295 30.43 -7.98 15.85
N CYS A 296 30.55 -9.05 15.08
CA CYS A 296 29.65 -10.20 15.13
C CYS A 296 30.05 -11.27 16.17
N PHE A 297 31.10 -11.07 16.96
CA PHE A 297 31.36 -11.88 18.15
C PHE A 297 30.33 -11.61 19.27
N GLU A 298 29.79 -10.38 19.30
CA GLU A 298 28.86 -9.93 20.32
C GLU A 298 27.46 -9.64 19.76
N ASN A 299 27.34 -9.56 18.45
CA ASN A 299 26.09 -9.13 17.80
C ASN A 299 25.76 -10.09 16.65
N GLU A 300 24.50 -10.51 16.59
CA GLU A 300 23.99 -11.29 15.46
C GLU A 300 23.41 -10.39 14.38
N VAL A 301 23.79 -10.61 13.13
CA VAL A 301 23.29 -9.89 11.96
C VAL A 301 22.61 -10.90 11.04
N SER A 302 21.29 -10.92 11.03
CA SER A 302 20.48 -11.90 10.31
C SER A 302 20.37 -11.64 8.80
N SER A 303 20.55 -10.42 8.34
CA SER A 303 20.39 -10.02 6.93
C SER A 303 21.40 -8.93 6.56
N PRO A 304 22.70 -9.29 6.42
CA PRO A 304 23.76 -8.30 6.21
C PRO A 304 23.63 -7.55 4.90
N GLU A 305 23.08 -8.15 3.85
CA GLU A 305 22.86 -7.54 2.54
C GLU A 305 21.93 -6.31 2.67
N PHE A 306 20.80 -6.48 3.34
CA PHE A 306 19.84 -5.40 3.57
C PHE A 306 20.37 -4.37 4.55
N LEU A 307 21.09 -4.81 5.59
CA LEU A 307 21.70 -3.91 6.56
C LEU A 307 22.71 -3.00 5.88
N SER A 308 23.51 -3.54 4.93
CA SER A 308 24.47 -2.75 4.17
C SER A 308 23.81 -1.70 3.31
N ILE A 309 22.75 -2.03 2.58
CA ILE A 309 21.99 -1.06 1.79
C ILE A 309 21.46 0.07 2.68
N TYR A 310 20.87 -0.28 3.84
CA TYR A 310 20.27 0.69 4.75
C TYR A 310 21.32 1.59 5.42
N LEU A 311 22.36 1.00 6.01
CA LEU A 311 23.38 1.75 6.73
C LEU A 311 24.26 2.60 5.81
N SER A 312 24.51 2.15 4.59
CA SER A 312 25.36 2.87 3.62
C SER A 312 24.68 4.07 2.97
N ASP A 313 23.36 4.22 3.11
CA ASP A 313 22.65 5.39 2.61
C ASP A 313 23.12 6.66 3.34
N ARG A 314 23.67 7.64 2.57
CA ARG A 314 24.23 8.87 3.13
C ARG A 314 23.18 9.88 3.61
N HIS A 315 21.90 9.66 3.31
CA HIS A 315 20.80 10.54 3.70
C HIS A 315 19.92 9.98 4.82
N ASN A 316 19.74 8.65 4.83
CA ASN A 316 18.81 7.98 5.74
C ASN A 316 19.48 6.97 6.68
N GLY A 317 20.74 6.61 6.41
CA GLY A 317 21.57 5.70 7.20
C GLY A 317 22.75 6.41 7.88
N VAL A 318 23.77 5.64 8.19
CA VAL A 318 25.07 6.14 8.72
C VAL A 318 25.89 6.77 7.58
N GLY A 319 25.67 6.31 6.36
CA GLY A 319 26.43 6.67 5.15
C GLY A 319 27.77 5.96 5.09
N GLY A 320 28.08 5.36 3.96
CA GLY A 320 29.33 4.65 3.73
C GLY A 320 29.39 3.98 2.37
N ASP A 321 30.49 3.35 2.06
CA ASP A 321 30.68 2.58 0.83
C ASP A 321 30.24 1.11 1.01
N GLY A 322 30.00 0.71 2.26
CA GLY A 322 29.53 -0.63 2.60
C GLY A 322 29.61 -0.94 4.10
N VAL A 323 29.34 -2.19 4.42
CA VAL A 323 29.40 -2.74 5.77
C VAL A 323 30.42 -3.88 5.80
N ILE A 324 31.25 -3.89 6.83
CA ILE A 324 32.18 -4.98 7.11
C ILE A 324 31.76 -5.67 8.41
N LEU A 325 31.52 -6.97 8.35
CA LEU A 325 31.26 -7.81 9.50
C LEU A 325 32.54 -8.50 9.92
N ILE A 326 32.87 -8.43 11.19
CA ILE A 326 33.97 -9.17 11.81
C ILE A 326 33.32 -10.34 12.56
N CYS A 327 33.40 -11.53 11.95
CA CYS A 327 32.70 -12.74 12.41
C CYS A 327 33.66 -13.73 13.07
N PRO A 328 33.17 -14.62 13.96
CA PRO A 328 33.93 -15.78 14.41
C PRO A 328 34.40 -16.64 13.22
N SER A 329 35.53 -17.30 13.38
CA SER A 329 36.12 -18.21 12.39
C SER A 329 36.61 -19.47 13.06
N ASP A 330 36.46 -20.63 12.41
CA ASP A 330 36.96 -21.91 12.90
C ASP A 330 38.44 -22.14 12.50
N VAL A 331 38.97 -21.32 11.61
CA VAL A 331 40.30 -21.51 11.01
C VAL A 331 41.26 -20.35 11.21
N ALA A 332 40.79 -19.22 11.71
CA ALA A 332 41.57 -18.02 11.97
C ALA A 332 41.01 -17.26 13.18
N ASP A 333 41.69 -16.19 13.62
CA ASP A 333 41.23 -15.36 14.74
C ASP A 333 39.88 -14.69 14.48
N ALA A 334 39.57 -14.36 13.22
CA ALA A 334 38.30 -13.81 12.76
C ALA A 334 38.11 -14.02 11.26
N GLN A 335 36.87 -13.98 10.82
CA GLN A 335 36.47 -13.92 9.41
C GLN A 335 35.93 -12.53 9.12
N MET A 336 36.44 -11.91 8.05
CA MET A 336 35.87 -10.66 7.54
C MET A 336 34.91 -10.95 6.39
N ARG A 337 33.69 -10.39 6.48
CA ARG A 337 32.70 -10.42 5.40
C ARG A 337 32.38 -8.98 5.02
N MET A 338 32.52 -8.63 3.75
CA MET A 338 32.30 -7.29 3.24
C MET A 338 31.06 -7.25 2.37
N PHE A 339 30.18 -6.28 2.62
CA PHE A 339 28.99 -6.03 1.83
C PHE A 339 29.05 -4.63 1.25
N ASN A 340 28.93 -4.54 -0.08
CA ASN A 340 28.92 -3.29 -0.80
C ASN A 340 27.64 -2.49 -0.50
N ARG A 341 27.63 -1.22 -0.90
CA ARG A 341 26.47 -0.32 -0.75
C ARG A 341 25.18 -0.84 -1.43
N ASP A 342 25.28 -1.67 -2.44
CA ASP A 342 24.17 -2.32 -3.14
C ASP A 342 23.71 -3.64 -2.49
N GLY A 343 24.35 -4.05 -1.39
CA GLY A 343 24.08 -5.28 -0.67
C GLY A 343 24.83 -6.51 -1.22
N SER A 344 25.57 -6.39 -2.31
CA SER A 344 26.38 -7.50 -2.82
C SER A 344 27.52 -7.83 -1.86
N GLU A 345 27.76 -9.13 -1.59
CA GLU A 345 28.92 -9.57 -0.81
C GLU A 345 30.17 -9.54 -1.69
N GLY A 346 31.20 -8.85 -1.22
CA GLY A 346 32.51 -8.80 -1.88
C GLY A 346 33.27 -10.10 -1.64
N LEU A 347 33.77 -10.71 -2.71
CA LEU A 347 34.72 -11.80 -2.63
C LEU A 347 36.07 -11.21 -2.25
N MET A 348 36.67 -11.66 -1.15
CA MET A 348 38.05 -11.38 -0.75
C MET A 348 38.86 -12.63 -0.73
#